data_9a5c798c776dfa7ba167dc53b92c4f57
#
_entry.id   9a5c798c776dfa7ba167dc53b92c4f57
#
_cell.length_a   1.000
_cell.length_b   1.000
_cell.length_c   1.000
_cell.angle_alpha   90.00
_cell.angle_beta   90.00
_cell.angle_gamma   90.00
#
_symmetry.space_group_name_H-M   'P 1'
#
loop_
_entity.id
_entity.type
_entity.pdbx_description
1 polymer ?
#
loop_
_entity_poly.entity_id
_entity_poly.type
_entity_poly.pdbx_seq_one_letter_code
_entity_poly.pdbx_strand_id
1 'polypeptide(L)'
;LVIGNFSQYSSRYDQVLAGEKPNIFNPEFAGGCLMDINFYNLFLNVALFGKPQDAVYYPNMYPGLADTSGSLILCYDGFVSQNAGAKYTWGVNFFQIEGEKGYIYATTGPAALDEIHVVTKAGEEVFNEQDNPDRWYYEVTEVTQRLLQEDYETFYSRLDTMLTVIE
;
A
#
# COMPACT_ATOMS: atom_id res chain seq x y z
N LEU A 1 -9.13 -0.04 14.69
CA LEU A 1 -7.71 0.13 14.40
C LEU A 1 -7.39 -0.50 13.04
N VAL A 2 -6.53 0.14 12.25
CA VAL A 2 -6.01 -0.43 11.00
C VAL A 2 -4.50 -0.55 11.13
N ILE A 3 -3.93 -1.66 10.64
CA ILE A 3 -2.49 -1.91 10.68
C ILE A 3 -2.05 -2.49 9.34
N GLY A 4 -1.05 -1.87 8.71
CA GLY A 4 -0.45 -2.34 7.48
C GLY A 4 1.06 -2.48 7.58
N ASN A 5 1.62 -3.51 6.96
CA ASN A 5 3.05 -3.63 6.76
C ASN A 5 3.34 -4.09 5.33
N PHE A 6 4.19 -3.33 4.64
CA PHE A 6 4.74 -3.76 3.37
C PHE A 6 6.26 -3.56 3.37
N SER A 7 6.97 -4.67 3.51
CA SER A 7 8.43 -4.70 3.56
C SER A 7 8.96 -5.64 2.48
N GLN A 8 9.84 -5.12 1.65
CA GLN A 8 10.43 -5.86 0.54
C GLN A 8 11.89 -5.48 0.37
N TYR A 9 12.80 -6.43 0.50
CA TYR A 9 14.19 -6.19 0.19
C TYR A 9 14.34 -5.86 -1.29
N SER A 10 14.69 -4.62 -1.59
CA SER A 10 14.94 -4.18 -2.96
C SER A 10 16.30 -4.64 -3.45
N SER A 11 16.36 -5.29 -4.61
CA SER A 11 17.66 -5.61 -5.26
C SER A 11 18.51 -4.39 -5.57
N ARG A 12 17.92 -3.19 -5.58
CA ARG A 12 18.64 -1.92 -5.74
C ARG A 12 19.31 -1.45 -4.45
N TYR A 13 18.96 -2.05 -3.30
CA TYR A 13 19.61 -1.69 -2.04
C TYR A 13 21.07 -2.14 -1.99
N ASP A 14 21.42 -3.22 -2.67
CA ASP A 14 22.82 -3.63 -2.83
C ASP A 14 23.66 -2.58 -3.53
N GLN A 15 23.08 -1.84 -4.49
CA GLN A 15 23.74 -0.70 -5.14
C GLN A 15 23.95 0.47 -4.16
N VAL A 16 22.99 0.71 -3.26
CA VAL A 16 23.13 1.71 -2.20
C VAL A 16 24.30 1.34 -1.28
N LEU A 17 24.41 0.07 -0.88
CA LEU A 17 25.52 -0.43 -0.05
C LEU A 17 26.87 -0.33 -0.77
N ALA A 18 26.89 -0.40 -2.11
CA ALA A 18 28.06 -0.18 -2.94
C ALA A 18 28.38 1.32 -3.17
N GLY A 19 27.60 2.24 -2.59
CA GLY A 19 27.79 3.69 -2.71
C GLY A 19 27.15 4.32 -3.96
N GLU A 20 26.31 3.58 -4.68
CA GLU A 20 25.55 4.08 -5.81
C GLU A 20 24.28 4.80 -5.37
N LYS A 21 23.67 5.56 -6.31
CA LYS A 21 22.40 6.29 -6.07
C LYS A 21 21.33 5.83 -7.07
N PRO A 22 20.74 4.64 -6.92
CA PRO A 22 19.69 4.19 -7.82
C PRO A 22 18.43 5.05 -7.68
N ASN A 23 17.72 5.27 -8.80
CA ASN A 23 16.58 6.18 -8.88
C ASN A 23 15.51 5.96 -7.81
N ILE A 24 15.23 4.70 -7.48
CA ILE A 24 14.20 4.35 -6.47
C ILE A 24 14.56 4.75 -5.03
N PHE A 25 15.79 5.20 -4.78
CA PHE A 25 16.26 5.76 -3.51
C PHE A 25 16.70 7.22 -3.65
N ASN A 26 16.61 7.80 -4.85
CA ASN A 26 17.03 9.16 -5.10
C ASN A 26 15.84 10.14 -4.95
N PRO A 27 15.91 11.13 -4.04
CA PRO A 27 14.83 12.10 -3.85
C PRO A 27 14.56 12.97 -5.09
N GLU A 28 15.53 13.17 -5.98
CA GLU A 28 15.35 13.92 -7.23
C GLU A 28 14.37 13.22 -8.20
N PHE A 29 14.16 11.90 -8.04
CA PHE A 29 13.24 11.09 -8.82
C PHE A 29 12.02 10.66 -8.01
N ALA A 30 11.70 11.38 -6.94
CA ALA A 30 10.65 11.00 -5.98
C ALA A 30 10.82 9.56 -5.44
N GLY A 31 12.07 9.10 -5.32
CA GLY A 31 12.38 7.80 -4.73
C GLY A 31 12.17 7.81 -3.22
N GLY A 32 12.18 6.64 -2.62
CA GLY A 32 12.02 6.46 -1.18
C GLY A 32 11.01 5.38 -0.84
N CYS A 33 10.97 5.00 0.41
CA CYS A 33 10.05 3.98 0.90
C CYS A 33 8.61 4.46 0.91
N LEU A 34 8.36 5.71 1.30
CA LEU A 34 7.01 6.28 1.31
C LEU A 34 6.40 6.25 -0.09
N MET A 35 7.13 6.71 -1.08
CA MET A 35 6.63 6.90 -2.45
C MET A 35 6.55 5.60 -3.27
N ASP A 36 7.31 4.57 -2.91
CA ASP A 36 7.37 3.34 -3.69
C ASP A 36 6.63 2.16 -3.02
N ILE A 37 6.85 1.95 -1.74
CA ILE A 37 6.33 0.77 -1.01
C ILE A 37 5.20 1.14 -0.06
N ASN A 38 5.40 2.13 0.81
CA ASN A 38 4.38 2.50 1.79
C ASN A 38 3.18 3.20 1.14
N PHE A 39 3.36 3.65 -0.10
CA PHE A 39 2.30 4.13 -0.98
C PHE A 39 1.13 3.14 -1.09
N TYR A 40 1.38 1.82 -1.17
CA TYR A 40 0.32 0.82 -1.25
C TYR A 40 -0.54 0.77 0.02
N ASN A 41 0.08 0.91 1.19
CA ASN A 41 -0.66 1.05 2.45
C ASN A 41 -1.51 2.33 2.46
N LEU A 42 -0.92 3.46 2.07
CA LEU A 42 -1.61 4.74 2.02
C LEU A 42 -2.78 4.69 1.01
N PHE A 43 -2.53 4.18 -0.19
CA PHE A 43 -3.56 4.05 -1.22
C PHE A 43 -4.74 3.21 -0.72
N LEU A 44 -4.48 2.05 -0.11
CA LEU A 44 -5.53 1.17 0.38
C LEU A 44 -6.35 1.83 1.50
N ASN A 45 -5.70 2.56 2.41
CA ASN A 45 -6.39 3.34 3.43
C ASN A 45 -7.31 4.40 2.82
N VAL A 46 -6.81 5.19 1.87
CA VAL A 46 -7.60 6.23 1.21
C VAL A 46 -8.73 5.64 0.37
N ALA A 47 -8.48 4.54 -0.32
CA ALA A 47 -9.51 3.85 -1.11
C ALA A 47 -10.66 3.30 -0.25
N LEU A 48 -10.36 2.82 0.96
CA LEU A 48 -11.35 2.24 1.87
C LEU A 48 -12.05 3.28 2.77
N PHE A 49 -11.32 4.30 3.22
CA PHE A 49 -11.78 5.21 4.27
C PHE A 49 -11.83 6.68 3.86
N GLY A 50 -11.38 7.00 2.65
CA GLY A 50 -11.26 8.38 2.18
C GLY A 50 -10.04 9.12 2.74
N LYS A 51 -10.03 10.45 2.57
CA LYS A 51 -8.94 11.31 3.05
C LYS A 51 -8.87 11.31 4.58
N PRO A 52 -7.71 11.03 5.19
CA PRO A 52 -7.53 11.14 6.63
C PRO A 52 -7.63 12.60 7.08
N GLN A 53 -7.97 12.83 8.35
CA GLN A 53 -7.99 14.17 8.97
C GLN A 53 -6.57 14.71 9.19
N ASP A 54 -5.63 13.80 9.47
CA ASP A 54 -4.22 14.12 9.68
C ASP A 54 -3.33 12.93 9.32
N ALA A 55 -2.10 13.22 8.93
CA ALA A 55 -1.11 12.21 8.55
C ALA A 55 0.27 12.59 9.08
N VAL A 56 0.94 11.65 9.73
CA VAL A 56 2.31 11.84 10.24
C VAL A 56 3.20 10.72 9.75
N TYR A 57 4.33 11.08 9.15
CA TYR A 57 5.32 10.12 8.68
C TYR A 57 6.63 10.24 9.45
N TYR A 58 7.16 9.12 9.89
CA TYR A 58 8.44 9.00 10.56
C TYR A 58 9.42 8.24 9.67
N PRO A 59 10.21 8.94 8.84
CA PRO A 59 11.15 8.31 7.93
C PRO A 59 12.41 7.83 8.63
N ASN A 60 12.98 6.71 8.15
CA ASN A 60 14.36 6.33 8.38
C ASN A 60 15.18 6.71 7.13
N MET A 61 15.85 7.85 7.21
CA MET A 61 16.60 8.43 6.10
C MET A 61 17.95 7.75 5.92
N TYR A 62 18.34 7.48 4.68
CA TYR A 62 19.69 7.08 4.37
C TYR A 62 20.54 8.31 3.97
N PRO A 63 21.76 8.47 4.46
CA PRO A 63 22.59 9.64 4.16
C PRO A 63 22.76 9.90 2.67
N GLY A 64 22.31 11.08 2.21
CA GLY A 64 22.40 11.49 0.80
C GLY A 64 21.40 10.83 -0.16
N LEU A 65 20.43 10.08 0.38
CA LEU A 65 19.34 9.44 -0.35
C LEU A 65 17.99 9.75 0.34
N ALA A 66 16.91 9.20 -0.22
CA ALA A 66 15.59 9.24 0.38
C ALA A 66 15.45 8.24 1.55
N ASP A 67 14.27 8.15 2.13
CA ASP A 67 13.93 7.19 3.17
C ASP A 67 14.01 5.75 2.66
N THR A 68 14.60 4.87 3.47
CA THR A 68 14.69 3.43 3.19
C THR A 68 13.62 2.63 3.88
N SER A 69 13.04 3.17 4.94
CA SER A 69 11.87 2.67 5.65
C SER A 69 11.17 3.81 6.38
N GLY A 70 9.97 3.55 6.87
CA GLY A 70 9.28 4.50 7.71
C GLY A 70 7.95 3.99 8.22
N SER A 71 7.40 4.73 9.18
CA SER A 71 6.08 4.50 9.76
C SER A 71 5.17 5.67 9.44
N LEU A 72 4.03 5.38 8.84
CA LEU A 72 2.98 6.33 8.50
C LEU A 72 1.79 6.12 9.43
N ILE A 73 1.38 7.18 10.13
CA ILE A 73 0.19 7.20 10.97
C ILE A 73 -0.85 8.08 10.29
N LEU A 74 -2.04 7.52 10.07
CA LEU A 74 -3.19 8.23 9.51
C LEU A 74 -4.28 8.34 10.57
N CYS A 75 -4.77 9.56 10.80
CA CYS A 75 -5.82 9.83 11.75
C CYS A 75 -7.16 9.99 11.02
N TYR A 76 -8.13 9.16 11.38
CA TYR A 76 -9.50 9.23 10.91
C TYR A 76 -10.45 9.56 12.06
N ASP A 77 -11.71 9.89 11.73
CA ASP A 77 -12.72 10.05 12.76
C ASP A 77 -13.01 8.69 13.42
N GLY A 78 -12.72 8.61 14.72
CA GLY A 78 -12.96 7.42 15.55
C GLY A 78 -11.91 6.31 15.47
N PHE A 79 -10.87 6.40 14.60
CA PHE A 79 -9.81 5.39 14.58
C PHE A 79 -8.48 5.91 14.02
N VAL A 80 -7.44 5.12 14.20
CA VAL A 80 -6.09 5.37 13.67
C VAL A 80 -5.66 4.21 12.78
N SER A 81 -4.94 4.53 11.70
CA SER A 81 -4.23 3.55 10.88
C SER A 81 -2.72 3.69 11.04
N GLN A 82 -2.04 2.57 11.32
CA GLN A 82 -0.60 2.47 11.49
C GLN A 82 -0.01 1.66 10.34
N ASN A 83 0.88 2.26 9.57
CA ASN A 83 1.41 1.63 8.37
C ASN A 83 2.92 1.69 8.38
N ALA A 84 3.57 0.55 8.20
CA ALA A 84 5.01 0.45 8.07
C ALA A 84 5.42 0.02 6.66
N GLY A 85 6.56 0.52 6.22
CA GLY A 85 7.17 0.13 4.96
C GLY A 85 8.69 0.10 5.09
N ALA A 86 9.33 -0.85 4.37
CA ALA A 86 10.78 -0.92 4.32
C ALA A 86 11.28 -1.53 3.01
N LYS A 87 12.34 -0.94 2.44
CA LYS A 87 12.96 -1.37 1.17
C LYS A 87 14.26 -2.14 1.35
N TYR A 88 14.72 -2.32 2.58
CA TYR A 88 16.00 -2.96 2.89
C TYR A 88 15.88 -4.13 3.87
N THR A 89 14.65 -4.52 4.21
CA THR A 89 14.38 -5.62 5.13
C THR A 89 13.46 -6.66 4.50
N TRP A 90 13.52 -7.87 5.01
CA TRP A 90 12.49 -8.88 4.83
C TRP A 90 11.48 -8.76 5.97
N GLY A 91 10.22 -8.93 5.68
CA GLY A 91 9.16 -8.85 6.68
C GLY A 91 7.91 -9.61 6.26
N VAL A 92 7.01 -9.82 7.22
CA VAL A 92 5.67 -10.34 6.93
C VAL A 92 4.83 -9.18 6.40
N ASN A 93 4.34 -9.31 5.18
CA ASN A 93 3.43 -8.34 4.59
C ASN A 93 2.00 -8.69 4.99
N PHE A 94 1.25 -7.70 5.42
CA PHE A 94 -0.15 -7.87 5.80
C PHE A 94 -0.88 -6.52 5.78
N PHE A 95 -2.19 -6.59 5.72
CA PHE A 95 -3.08 -5.46 5.97
C PHE A 95 -4.25 -5.95 6.83
N GLN A 96 -4.52 -5.29 7.94
CA GLN A 96 -5.50 -5.72 8.92
C GLN A 96 -6.39 -4.56 9.35
N ILE A 97 -7.69 -4.83 9.46
CA ILE A 97 -8.71 -3.91 9.97
C ILE A 97 -9.34 -4.57 11.19
N GLU A 98 -9.20 -3.95 12.35
CA GLU A 98 -9.78 -4.43 13.61
C GLU A 98 -11.06 -3.66 13.94
N GLY A 99 -12.13 -4.39 14.23
CA GLY A 99 -13.43 -3.87 14.62
C GLY A 99 -13.95 -4.52 15.90
N GLU A 100 -15.02 -3.98 16.44
CA GLU A 100 -15.64 -4.48 17.68
C GLU A 100 -16.24 -5.89 17.55
N LYS A 101 -16.62 -6.29 16.35
CA LYS A 101 -17.31 -7.58 16.09
C LYS A 101 -16.41 -8.63 15.48
N GLY A 102 -15.18 -8.27 15.12
CA GLY A 102 -14.22 -9.13 14.46
C GLY A 102 -13.12 -8.32 13.77
N TYR A 103 -12.34 -8.98 12.94
CA TYR A 103 -11.31 -8.33 12.15
C TYR A 103 -11.24 -8.90 10.74
N ILE A 104 -10.67 -8.12 9.84
CA ILE A 104 -10.40 -8.50 8.44
C ILE A 104 -8.90 -8.42 8.25
N TYR A 105 -8.31 -9.39 7.55
CA TYR A 105 -6.89 -9.31 7.21
C TYR A 105 -6.59 -9.94 5.86
N ALA A 106 -5.51 -9.45 5.24
CA ALA A 106 -4.88 -10.01 4.06
C ALA A 106 -3.43 -10.34 4.39
N THR A 107 -2.96 -11.55 4.05
CA THR A 107 -1.63 -12.06 4.40
C THR A 107 -0.55 -11.71 3.39
N THR A 108 -0.94 -11.25 2.20
CA THR A 108 -0.02 -10.87 1.11
C THR A 108 0.31 -9.39 1.09
N GLY A 109 -0.30 -8.63 2.02
CA GLY A 109 -0.11 -7.19 2.15
C GLY A 109 -0.93 -6.37 1.15
N PRO A 110 -0.78 -5.04 1.18
CA PRO A 110 -1.65 -4.12 0.45
C PRO A 110 -1.47 -4.14 -1.07
N ALA A 111 -0.40 -4.75 -1.57
CA ALA A 111 -0.07 -4.76 -3.00
C ALA A 111 -0.59 -5.99 -3.76
N ALA A 112 -1.13 -6.99 -3.09
CA ALA A 112 -1.56 -8.23 -3.72
C ALA A 112 -3.00 -8.64 -3.39
N LEU A 113 -3.48 -8.52 -2.17
CA LEU A 113 -4.88 -8.75 -1.73
C LEU A 113 -5.55 -10.00 -2.35
N ASP A 114 -4.82 -11.10 -2.45
CA ASP A 114 -5.31 -12.32 -3.08
C ASP A 114 -6.28 -13.09 -2.18
N GLU A 115 -6.03 -13.16 -0.89
CA GLU A 115 -6.94 -13.77 0.09
C GLU A 115 -7.32 -12.76 1.17
N ILE A 116 -8.63 -12.59 1.35
CA ILE A 116 -9.20 -11.75 2.39
C ILE A 116 -9.88 -12.65 3.42
N HIS A 117 -9.42 -12.59 4.65
CA HIS A 117 -9.94 -13.32 5.77
C HIS A 117 -10.85 -12.43 6.62
N VAL A 118 -12.05 -12.89 6.92
CA VAL A 118 -13.00 -12.21 7.80
C VAL A 118 -13.25 -13.10 9.02
N VAL A 119 -12.81 -12.64 10.18
CA VAL A 119 -12.91 -13.38 11.44
C VAL A 119 -13.89 -12.71 12.36
N THR A 120 -14.89 -13.46 12.82
CA THR A 120 -15.91 -13.02 13.78
C THR A 120 -16.12 -14.07 14.87
N LYS A 121 -17.06 -13.83 15.79
CA LYS A 121 -17.46 -14.84 16.78
C LYS A 121 -18.10 -16.08 16.14
N ALA A 122 -18.61 -16.00 14.92
CA ALA A 122 -19.21 -17.11 14.21
C ALA A 122 -18.18 -18.03 13.54
N GLY A 123 -16.96 -17.57 13.36
CA GLY A 123 -15.87 -18.28 12.72
C GLY A 123 -15.10 -17.41 11.75
N GLU A 124 -14.35 -18.05 10.89
CA GLU A 124 -13.55 -17.44 9.82
C GLU A 124 -14.15 -17.78 8.46
N GLU A 125 -14.24 -16.77 7.61
CA GLU A 125 -14.58 -16.89 6.19
C GLU A 125 -13.40 -16.36 5.37
N VAL A 126 -13.06 -17.05 4.26
CA VAL A 126 -11.98 -16.69 3.36
C VAL A 126 -12.56 -16.37 1.99
N PHE A 127 -12.21 -15.23 1.46
CA PHE A 127 -12.63 -14.75 0.15
C PHE A 127 -11.43 -14.64 -0.77
N ASN A 128 -11.50 -15.27 -1.93
CA ASN A 128 -10.58 -15.10 -3.04
C ASN A 128 -11.37 -15.23 -4.34
N GLU A 129 -11.51 -14.14 -5.05
CA GLU A 129 -12.23 -14.08 -6.34
C GLU A 129 -11.25 -14.03 -7.53
N GLN A 130 -9.95 -14.12 -7.25
CA GLN A 130 -8.91 -14.08 -8.29
C GLN A 130 -8.67 -15.49 -8.82
N ASP A 131 -9.13 -15.76 -10.04
CA ASP A 131 -8.99 -17.04 -10.74
C ASP A 131 -7.80 -17.08 -11.71
N ASN A 132 -7.16 -15.92 -11.97
CA ASN A 132 -6.00 -15.83 -12.83
C ASN A 132 -4.72 -15.65 -12.00
N PRO A 133 -3.69 -16.51 -12.19
CA PRO A 133 -2.44 -16.42 -11.44
C PRO A 133 -1.53 -15.25 -11.83
N ASP A 134 -1.81 -14.58 -12.97
CA ASP A 134 -1.04 -13.40 -13.38
C ASP A 134 -1.52 -12.18 -12.58
N ARG A 135 -0.68 -11.69 -11.68
CA ARG A 135 -0.97 -10.54 -10.82
C ARG A 135 -1.36 -9.25 -11.57
N TRP A 136 -0.95 -9.10 -12.82
CA TRP A 136 -1.26 -7.93 -13.64
C TRP A 136 -2.55 -8.07 -14.45
N TYR A 137 -3.10 -9.28 -14.51
CA TYR A 137 -4.26 -9.60 -15.34
C TYR A 137 -5.47 -8.70 -15.02
N TYR A 138 -5.82 -8.58 -13.75
CA TYR A 138 -7.00 -7.82 -13.32
C TYR A 138 -6.84 -6.33 -13.58
N GLU A 139 -5.67 -5.77 -13.26
CA GLU A 139 -5.36 -4.36 -13.49
C GLU A 139 -5.41 -4.02 -14.98
N VAL A 140 -4.70 -4.77 -15.81
CA VAL A 140 -4.66 -4.55 -17.26
C VAL A 140 -6.04 -4.76 -17.90
N THR A 141 -6.76 -5.78 -17.45
CA THR A 141 -8.11 -6.06 -17.97
C THR A 141 -9.07 -4.93 -17.63
N GLU A 142 -9.08 -4.46 -16.39
CA GLU A 142 -9.95 -3.37 -15.95
C GLU A 142 -9.67 -2.07 -16.73
N VAL A 143 -8.41 -1.67 -16.82
CA VAL A 143 -8.02 -0.47 -17.58
C VAL A 143 -8.42 -0.61 -19.05
N THR A 144 -8.16 -1.76 -19.65
CA THR A 144 -8.51 -2.02 -21.07
C THR A 144 -10.02 -1.96 -21.30
N GLN A 145 -10.81 -2.59 -20.43
CA GLN A 145 -12.26 -2.60 -20.56
C GLN A 145 -12.85 -1.18 -20.45
N ARG A 146 -12.37 -0.38 -19.48
CA ARG A 146 -12.83 1.01 -19.32
C ARG A 146 -12.51 1.87 -20.55
N LEU A 147 -11.33 1.72 -21.10
CA LEU A 147 -10.95 2.44 -22.32
C LEU A 147 -11.79 2.03 -23.52
N LEU A 148 -12.06 0.72 -23.71
CA LEU A 148 -12.88 0.21 -24.80
C LEU A 148 -14.36 0.60 -24.68
N GLN A 149 -14.86 0.78 -23.48
CA GLN A 149 -16.24 1.20 -23.18
C GLN A 149 -16.38 2.72 -23.13
N GLU A 150 -15.29 3.48 -23.29
CA GLU A 150 -15.23 4.93 -23.14
C GLU A 150 -15.77 5.41 -21.78
N ASP A 151 -15.64 4.56 -20.73
CA ASP A 151 -16.07 4.85 -19.36
C ASP A 151 -15.04 5.74 -18.64
N TYR A 152 -14.93 6.97 -19.12
CA TYR A 152 -14.01 7.95 -18.58
C TYR A 152 -14.44 8.46 -17.20
N GLU A 153 -15.72 8.42 -16.86
CA GLU A 153 -16.23 8.85 -15.55
C GLU A 153 -15.65 7.98 -14.43
N THR A 154 -15.79 6.65 -14.57
CA THR A 154 -15.20 5.70 -13.60
C THR A 154 -13.67 5.80 -13.58
N PHE A 155 -13.06 5.98 -14.75
CA PHE A 155 -11.61 6.11 -14.85
C PHE A 155 -11.09 7.34 -14.09
N TYR A 156 -11.71 8.51 -14.29
CA TYR A 156 -11.31 9.74 -13.61
C TYR A 156 -11.63 9.71 -12.11
N SER A 157 -12.73 9.10 -11.68
CA SER A 157 -13.02 8.97 -10.24
C SER A 157 -11.94 8.17 -9.47
N ARG A 158 -11.31 7.21 -10.13
CA ARG A 158 -10.16 6.49 -9.56
C ARG A 158 -8.89 7.33 -9.51
N LEU A 159 -8.69 8.22 -10.51
CA LEU A 159 -7.61 9.20 -10.46
C LEU A 159 -7.78 10.21 -9.32
N ASP A 160 -9.02 10.58 -8.97
CA ASP A 160 -9.28 11.46 -7.82
C ASP A 160 -8.83 10.82 -6.50
N THR A 161 -8.98 9.50 -6.36
CA THR A 161 -8.41 8.76 -5.22
C THR A 161 -6.88 8.87 -5.21
N MET A 162 -6.23 8.72 -6.37
CA MET A 162 -4.78 8.87 -6.49
C MET A 162 -4.30 10.29 -6.17
N LEU A 163 -5.03 11.32 -6.61
CA LEU A 163 -4.71 12.71 -6.26
C LEU A 163 -4.78 12.93 -4.75
N THR A 164 -5.82 12.39 -4.10
CA THR A 164 -5.94 12.45 -2.63
C THR A 164 -4.76 11.78 -1.91
N VAL A 165 -4.23 10.70 -2.47
CA VAL A 165 -3.06 9.98 -1.92
C VAL A 165 -1.78 10.81 -2.06
N ILE A 166 -1.63 11.59 -3.13
CA ILE A 166 -0.43 12.38 -3.41
C ILE A 166 -0.44 13.72 -2.62
N GLU A 167 -1.60 14.29 -2.34
CA GLU A 167 -1.77 15.49 -1.52
C GLU A 167 -1.42 15.30 -0.06
#